data_98f52dde88a9f766470bce6d0b67a32a
#
_entry.id   98f52dde88a9f766470bce6d0b67a32a
#
_cell.length_a   1.000
_cell.length_b   1.000
_cell.length_c   1.000
_cell.angle_alpha   90.00
_cell.angle_beta   90.00
_cell.angle_gamma   90.00
#
_symmetry.space_group_name_H-M   'P 1'
#
loop_
_entity.id
_entity.type
_entity.pdbx_description
1 polymer ?
#
loop_
_entity_poly.entity_id
_entity_poly.type
_entity_poly.pdbx_seq_one_letter_code
_entity_poly.pdbx_strand_id
1 'polypeptide(L)'
;MRTCCTRVIAAVAILFAPHVARSQVDTSLKLSATKPAAAEFRAGMGDYQNVAFESAASHFKAAIDADPGFGLARVLYASTAPLDSGQRATELNRGVADAARATGNELVLATAYQQIAIGHTDVANALFRAASQLMPADRLLAYAAIGGFGAPIAATRDFVAKNPDYALGYNTLAYQAWTAGDRAGALAAAKRQVELLPSAPNPHDSYGEMLQWNGNFADAAAQYKAATTLSPKFPEAYTGLAEIAALQGQYDQARAYLNQAIANSWSPQQKLGYMRQIAGTYVLQGGQAPALTKQLEAAIAEAKAHGDAQTTAVLYSQLATVQAFDGNANAAHQSLAAAQAAGPTVPGNVHYFAGMTHGLMKHWAPAAQELAALKAQAAAQPGSVSAARIAALDGYLLTQQGKPAAALAVLMASDTTDVLVENRIAEAHAALGHPAEAAVWNKKVNADYALNLADWTNVNSRRRAKLATASR
;
A
#
# COMPACT_ATOMS: atom_id res chain seq x y z
N MET A 1 3.75 -15.99 -76.25
CA MET A 1 4.98 -16.36 -75.59
C MET A 1 5.11 -15.43 -74.39
N ARG A 2 4.87 -15.98 -73.24
CA ARG A 2 4.67 -15.19 -71.97
C ARG A 2 5.87 -15.40 -71.09
N THR A 3 6.62 -14.32 -70.87
CA THR A 3 7.74 -14.29 -69.90
C THR A 3 7.23 -13.90 -68.52
N CYS A 4 7.42 -14.81 -67.60
CA CYS A 4 7.02 -14.72 -66.21
C CYS A 4 8.12 -13.96 -65.43
N CYS A 5 7.84 -12.74 -64.93
CA CYS A 5 8.71 -12.02 -64.02
C CYS A 5 8.45 -12.45 -62.60
N THR A 6 9.34 -13.24 -62.04
CA THR A 6 9.36 -13.60 -60.63
C THR A 6 9.95 -12.41 -59.82
N ARG A 7 9.10 -11.70 -59.05
CA ARG A 7 9.55 -10.72 -58.06
C ARG A 7 9.96 -11.46 -56.81
N VAL A 8 11.25 -11.39 -56.49
CA VAL A 8 11.79 -11.78 -55.19
C VAL A 8 11.41 -10.67 -54.18
N ILE A 9 10.50 -10.95 -53.28
CA ILE A 9 10.23 -10.09 -52.12
C ILE A 9 11.25 -10.49 -51.06
N ALA A 10 12.28 -9.63 -50.88
CA ALA A 10 13.17 -9.74 -49.73
C ALA A 10 12.39 -9.28 -48.49
N ALA A 11 11.93 -10.23 -47.67
CA ALA A 11 11.40 -9.96 -46.35
C ALA A 11 12.55 -9.49 -45.45
N VAL A 12 12.64 -8.18 -45.20
CA VAL A 12 13.47 -7.64 -44.13
C VAL A 12 12.76 -7.97 -42.83
N ALA A 13 13.18 -9.05 -42.20
CA ALA A 13 12.82 -9.35 -40.81
C ALA A 13 13.50 -8.29 -39.93
N ILE A 14 12.76 -7.24 -39.60
CA ILE A 14 13.14 -6.35 -38.51
C ILE A 14 12.96 -7.17 -37.21
N LEU A 15 14.06 -7.72 -36.75
CA LEU A 15 14.17 -8.26 -35.41
C LEU A 15 13.94 -7.07 -34.43
N PHE A 16 12.70 -6.92 -33.99
CA PHE A 16 12.42 -6.20 -32.74
C PHE A 16 13.03 -7.03 -31.63
N ALA A 17 14.30 -6.79 -31.31
CA ALA A 17 14.81 -7.14 -30.00
C ALA A 17 13.92 -6.40 -29.00
N PRO A 18 13.38 -7.06 -27.96
CA PRO A 18 12.69 -6.35 -26.90
C PRO A 18 13.69 -5.35 -26.32
N HIS A 19 13.43 -4.07 -26.51
CA HIS A 19 14.11 -3.04 -25.75
C HIS A 19 13.62 -3.25 -24.33
N VAL A 20 14.32 -4.10 -23.58
CA VAL A 20 14.24 -4.08 -22.13
C VAL A 20 14.57 -2.64 -21.77
N ALA A 21 13.58 -1.92 -21.28
CA ALA A 21 13.78 -0.58 -20.77
C ALA A 21 14.90 -0.68 -19.75
N ARG A 22 16.11 -0.24 -20.13
CA ARG A 22 17.21 -0.20 -19.18
C ARG A 22 16.75 0.78 -18.12
N SER A 23 16.50 0.23 -16.91
CA SER A 23 16.28 1.08 -15.76
C SER A 23 17.35 2.15 -15.75
N GLN A 24 16.95 3.39 -15.53
CA GLN A 24 17.88 4.53 -15.48
C GLN A 24 18.69 4.49 -14.16
N VAL A 25 19.37 3.36 -13.92
CA VAL A 25 20.27 3.25 -12.77
C VAL A 25 21.44 4.16 -13.05
N ASP A 26 21.63 5.14 -12.19
CA ASP A 26 22.75 6.06 -12.30
C ASP A 26 24.05 5.25 -12.21
N THR A 27 24.89 5.34 -13.24
CA THR A 27 26.16 4.62 -13.32
C THR A 27 27.29 5.35 -12.59
N SER A 28 27.03 6.51 -11.98
CA SER A 28 28.02 7.34 -11.31
C SER A 28 28.54 6.74 -10.00
N LEU A 29 27.77 5.81 -9.39
CA LEU A 29 28.15 5.15 -8.14
C LEU A 29 29.33 4.21 -8.38
N LYS A 30 30.51 4.58 -7.86
CA LYS A 30 31.70 3.70 -7.85
C LYS A 30 31.51 2.64 -6.77
N LEU A 31 31.23 1.41 -7.19
CA LEU A 31 31.13 0.26 -6.33
C LEU A 31 32.51 -0.38 -6.14
N SER A 32 32.83 -0.81 -4.92
CA SER A 32 34.03 -1.57 -4.62
C SER A 32 33.93 -3.04 -5.02
N ALA A 33 32.71 -3.50 -5.34
CA ALA A 33 32.38 -4.88 -5.69
C ALA A 33 33.01 -5.34 -7.01
N THR A 34 33.15 -6.64 -7.17
CA THR A 34 33.57 -7.26 -8.44
C THR A 34 32.66 -6.86 -9.60
N LYS A 35 33.16 -6.88 -10.84
CA LYS A 35 32.35 -6.49 -12.01
C LYS A 35 31.04 -7.28 -12.15
N PRO A 36 31.01 -8.63 -11.96
CA PRO A 36 29.77 -9.39 -11.96
C PRO A 36 28.78 -8.94 -10.86
N ALA A 37 29.26 -8.79 -9.63
CA ALA A 37 28.43 -8.36 -8.51
C ALA A 37 27.86 -6.95 -8.72
N ALA A 38 28.65 -6.02 -9.26
CA ALA A 38 28.21 -4.68 -9.59
C ALA A 38 27.16 -4.65 -10.72
N ALA A 39 27.21 -5.58 -11.69
CA ALA A 39 26.22 -5.70 -12.74
C ALA A 39 24.88 -6.18 -12.17
N GLU A 40 24.90 -7.23 -11.36
CA GLU A 40 23.71 -7.75 -10.67
C GLU A 40 23.11 -6.70 -9.73
N PHE A 41 23.92 -6.00 -8.96
CA PHE A 41 23.46 -4.92 -8.10
C PHE A 41 22.71 -3.83 -8.88
N ARG A 42 23.25 -3.39 -10.03
CA ARG A 42 22.58 -2.37 -10.86
C ARG A 42 21.26 -2.87 -11.43
N ALA A 43 21.17 -4.14 -11.84
CA ALA A 43 19.92 -4.75 -12.28
C ALA A 43 18.90 -4.75 -11.12
N GLY A 44 19.32 -5.20 -9.93
CA GLY A 44 18.49 -5.18 -8.74
C GLY A 44 18.00 -3.79 -8.33
N MET A 45 18.86 -2.75 -8.47
CA MET A 45 18.45 -1.35 -8.24
C MET A 45 17.39 -0.89 -9.23
N GLY A 46 17.49 -1.30 -10.50
CA GLY A 46 16.48 -1.02 -11.51
C GLY A 46 15.13 -1.63 -11.15
N ASP A 47 15.14 -2.89 -10.76
CA ASP A 47 13.93 -3.59 -10.35
C ASP A 47 13.34 -3.01 -9.06
N TYR A 48 14.18 -2.65 -8.10
CA TYR A 48 13.77 -1.98 -6.87
C TYR A 48 13.04 -0.65 -7.15
N GLN A 49 13.57 0.16 -8.07
CA GLN A 49 12.94 1.43 -8.48
C GLN A 49 11.61 1.23 -9.23
N ASN A 50 11.42 0.06 -9.84
CA ASN A 50 10.19 -0.34 -10.52
C ASN A 50 9.26 -1.20 -9.64
N VAL A 51 9.51 -1.26 -8.33
CA VAL A 51 8.69 -2.00 -7.35
C VAL A 51 8.66 -3.53 -7.61
N ALA A 52 9.54 -4.04 -8.45
CA ALA A 52 9.68 -5.47 -8.75
C ALA A 52 10.56 -6.16 -7.68
N PHE A 53 10.09 -6.20 -6.44
CA PHE A 53 10.89 -6.59 -5.26
C PHE A 53 11.40 -8.04 -5.30
N GLU A 54 10.64 -9.00 -5.86
CA GLU A 54 11.11 -10.39 -6.02
C GLU A 54 12.34 -10.44 -6.93
N SER A 55 12.28 -9.77 -8.08
CA SER A 55 13.38 -9.69 -9.03
C SER A 55 14.56 -8.94 -8.43
N ALA A 56 14.30 -7.80 -7.76
CA ALA A 56 15.32 -7.03 -7.07
C ALA A 56 16.06 -7.87 -6.01
N ALA A 57 15.32 -8.60 -5.17
CA ALA A 57 15.91 -9.50 -4.16
C ALA A 57 16.78 -10.60 -4.80
N SER A 58 16.32 -11.16 -5.92
CA SER A 58 17.08 -12.18 -6.66
C SER A 58 18.41 -11.63 -7.20
N HIS A 59 18.38 -10.43 -7.79
CA HIS A 59 19.60 -9.76 -8.26
C HIS A 59 20.53 -9.34 -7.12
N PHE A 60 20.00 -8.82 -6.01
CA PHE A 60 20.85 -8.51 -4.84
C PHE A 60 21.47 -9.77 -4.24
N LYS A 61 20.75 -10.90 -4.22
CA LYS A 61 21.28 -12.18 -3.80
C LYS A 61 22.40 -12.65 -4.73
N ALA A 62 22.21 -12.56 -6.04
CA ALA A 62 23.22 -12.90 -7.04
C ALA A 62 24.47 -12.00 -6.90
N ALA A 63 24.30 -10.71 -6.59
CA ALA A 63 25.39 -9.81 -6.30
C ALA A 63 26.21 -10.25 -5.06
N ILE A 64 25.52 -10.69 -3.99
CA ILE A 64 26.17 -11.21 -2.76
C ILE A 64 26.89 -12.53 -3.06
N ASP A 65 26.32 -13.40 -3.90
CA ASP A 65 26.93 -14.68 -4.25
C ASP A 65 28.19 -14.48 -5.11
N ALA A 66 28.20 -13.45 -5.98
CA ALA A 66 29.38 -13.09 -6.78
C ALA A 66 30.45 -12.33 -5.97
N ASP A 67 30.05 -11.66 -4.90
CA ASP A 67 30.94 -10.93 -3.99
C ASP A 67 30.37 -10.96 -2.56
N PRO A 68 30.75 -11.94 -1.73
CA PRO A 68 30.22 -12.09 -0.36
C PRO A 68 30.50 -10.92 0.58
N GLY A 69 31.46 -10.05 0.24
CA GLY A 69 31.77 -8.82 0.97
C GLY A 69 30.96 -7.60 0.55
N PHE A 70 30.08 -7.72 -0.45
CA PHE A 70 29.30 -6.59 -0.96
C PHE A 70 28.16 -6.19 0.00
N GLY A 71 28.51 -5.38 1.01
CA GLY A 71 27.62 -5.00 2.10
C GLY A 71 26.38 -4.23 1.67
N LEU A 72 26.50 -3.31 0.70
CA LEU A 72 25.36 -2.53 0.19
C LEU A 72 24.30 -3.43 -0.47
N ALA A 73 24.72 -4.42 -1.27
CA ALA A 73 23.80 -5.40 -1.86
C ALA A 73 23.10 -6.24 -0.77
N ARG A 74 23.80 -6.57 0.31
CA ARG A 74 23.24 -7.34 1.43
C ARG A 74 22.16 -6.55 2.17
N VAL A 75 22.36 -5.26 2.43
CA VAL A 75 21.35 -4.41 3.06
C VAL A 75 20.09 -4.31 2.18
N LEU A 76 20.25 -4.14 0.88
CA LEU A 76 19.12 -4.07 -0.04
C LEU A 76 18.39 -5.41 -0.21
N TYR A 77 19.14 -6.52 -0.21
CA TYR A 77 18.57 -7.87 -0.13
C TYR A 77 17.72 -8.03 1.13
N ALA A 78 18.24 -7.65 2.29
CA ALA A 78 17.51 -7.73 3.56
C ALA A 78 16.23 -6.86 3.55
N SER A 79 16.24 -5.76 2.80
CA SER A 79 15.09 -4.86 2.67
C SER A 79 14.02 -5.36 1.70
N THR A 80 14.39 -6.21 0.74
CA THR A 80 13.50 -6.69 -0.33
C THR A 80 13.09 -8.15 -0.17
N ALA A 81 13.96 -9.02 0.36
CA ALA A 81 13.69 -10.45 0.49
C ALA A 81 12.64 -10.77 1.57
N PRO A 82 11.88 -11.89 1.42
CA PRO A 82 10.84 -12.32 2.36
C PRO A 82 11.43 -12.99 3.61
N LEU A 83 12.32 -12.29 4.30
CA LEU A 83 13.00 -12.75 5.51
C LEU A 83 12.12 -12.53 6.74
N ASP A 84 12.23 -13.42 7.73
CA ASP A 84 11.70 -13.15 9.06
C ASP A 84 12.46 -11.98 9.75
N SER A 85 11.94 -11.50 10.88
CA SER A 85 12.51 -10.34 11.57
C SER A 85 13.95 -10.57 12.06
N GLY A 86 14.25 -11.78 12.50
CA GLY A 86 15.59 -12.15 12.99
C GLY A 86 16.61 -12.26 11.86
N GLN A 87 16.24 -12.94 10.78
CA GLN A 87 17.02 -13.05 9.56
C GLN A 87 17.30 -11.67 8.97
N ARG A 88 16.24 -10.83 8.84
CA ARG A 88 16.37 -9.46 8.34
C ARG A 88 17.33 -8.62 9.18
N ALA A 89 17.20 -8.63 10.49
CA ALA A 89 18.09 -7.89 11.39
C ALA A 89 19.55 -8.37 11.24
N THR A 90 19.76 -9.69 11.12
CA THR A 90 21.10 -10.30 10.92
C THR A 90 21.72 -9.82 9.61
N GLU A 91 20.96 -9.89 8.49
CA GLU A 91 21.47 -9.49 7.17
C GLU A 91 21.72 -7.97 7.09
N LEU A 92 20.86 -7.14 7.69
CA LEU A 92 21.07 -5.69 7.78
C LEU A 92 22.36 -5.34 8.52
N ASN A 93 22.58 -5.92 9.70
CA ASN A 93 23.76 -5.64 10.51
C ASN A 93 25.04 -6.13 9.84
N ARG A 94 25.01 -7.33 9.25
CA ARG A 94 26.13 -7.87 8.50
C ARG A 94 26.43 -7.01 7.27
N GLY A 95 25.41 -6.54 6.56
CA GLY A 95 25.58 -5.70 5.39
C GLY A 95 26.29 -4.38 5.70
N VAL A 96 25.94 -3.71 6.80
CA VAL A 96 26.64 -2.49 7.23
C VAL A 96 28.07 -2.80 7.67
N ALA A 97 28.30 -3.90 8.39
CA ALA A 97 29.63 -4.32 8.81
C ALA A 97 30.55 -4.66 7.60
N ASP A 98 30.00 -5.29 6.56
CA ASP A 98 30.72 -5.58 5.33
C ASP A 98 31.00 -4.27 4.54
N ALA A 99 30.04 -3.36 4.44
CA ALA A 99 30.21 -2.05 3.79
C ALA A 99 31.25 -1.17 4.48
N ALA A 100 31.48 -1.35 5.78
CA ALA A 100 32.53 -0.63 6.51
C ALA A 100 33.95 -0.96 6.03
N ARG A 101 34.13 -2.07 5.30
CA ARG A 101 35.42 -2.47 4.68
C ARG A 101 35.55 -2.00 3.24
N ALA A 102 34.49 -1.43 2.69
CA ALA A 102 34.40 -0.94 1.33
C ALA A 102 34.77 0.56 1.25
N THR A 103 34.24 1.26 0.25
CA THR A 103 34.40 2.72 0.16
C THR A 103 33.51 3.43 1.19
N GLY A 104 33.90 4.64 1.64
CA GLY A 104 33.08 5.43 2.56
C GLY A 104 31.67 5.72 2.02
N ASN A 105 31.51 5.83 0.70
CA ASN A 105 30.23 6.05 0.05
C ASN A 105 29.29 4.85 0.18
N GLU A 106 29.81 3.63 0.03
CA GLU A 106 29.01 2.41 0.20
C GLU A 106 28.55 2.24 1.66
N LEU A 107 29.42 2.56 2.63
CA LEU A 107 29.04 2.54 4.04
C LEU A 107 27.90 3.52 4.34
N VAL A 108 27.99 4.75 3.84
CA VAL A 108 26.95 5.76 4.05
C VAL A 108 25.62 5.30 3.47
N LEU A 109 25.64 4.73 2.25
CA LEU A 109 24.43 4.22 1.60
C LEU A 109 23.86 2.99 2.31
N ALA A 110 24.71 2.02 2.66
CA ALA A 110 24.27 0.84 3.39
C ALA A 110 23.63 1.21 4.73
N THR A 111 24.23 2.17 5.45
CA THR A 111 23.67 2.69 6.69
C THR A 111 22.33 3.42 6.43
N ALA A 112 22.23 4.26 5.41
CA ALA A 112 21.00 4.98 5.09
C ALA A 112 19.83 4.00 4.78
N TYR A 113 20.06 3.00 3.94
CA TYR A 113 19.05 1.98 3.64
C TYR A 113 18.71 1.11 4.85
N GLN A 114 19.70 0.78 5.72
CA GLN A 114 19.41 0.11 6.99
C GLN A 114 18.50 0.97 7.86
N GLN A 115 18.76 2.28 7.98
CA GLN A 115 17.93 3.18 8.78
C GLN A 115 16.50 3.28 8.25
N ILE A 116 16.30 3.27 6.92
CA ILE A 116 14.95 3.14 6.34
C ILE A 116 14.30 1.82 6.78
N ALA A 117 15.02 0.71 6.67
CA ALA A 117 14.48 -0.61 6.96
C ALA A 117 14.06 -0.80 8.43
N ILE A 118 14.65 -0.04 9.35
CA ILE A 118 14.30 -0.04 10.78
C ILE A 118 13.44 1.15 11.22
N GLY A 119 12.97 1.99 10.26
CA GLY A 119 11.99 3.06 10.50
C GLY A 119 12.60 4.41 10.92
N HIS A 120 13.92 4.57 10.92
CA HIS A 120 14.60 5.83 11.26
C HIS A 120 14.79 6.72 10.01
N THR A 121 13.70 7.17 9.43
CA THR A 121 13.68 7.87 8.13
C THR A 121 14.41 9.23 8.18
N ASP A 122 14.35 9.94 9.28
CA ASP A 122 15.05 11.21 9.50
C ASP A 122 16.58 11.05 9.45
N VAL A 123 17.11 10.00 10.09
CA VAL A 123 18.54 9.64 10.04
C VAL A 123 18.95 9.24 8.63
N ALA A 124 18.13 8.41 7.96
CA ALA A 124 18.37 8.02 6.57
C ALA A 124 18.45 9.23 5.63
N ASN A 125 17.49 10.15 5.75
CA ASN A 125 17.46 11.38 4.95
C ASN A 125 18.70 12.27 5.19
N ALA A 126 19.20 12.34 6.43
CA ALA A 126 20.44 13.06 6.73
C ALA A 126 21.65 12.42 6.04
N LEU A 127 21.74 11.08 6.06
CA LEU A 127 22.81 10.32 5.38
C LEU A 127 22.73 10.47 3.86
N PHE A 128 21.54 10.43 3.25
CA PHE A 128 21.38 10.66 1.82
C PHE A 128 21.76 12.08 1.41
N ARG A 129 21.45 13.10 2.22
CA ARG A 129 21.90 14.48 1.97
C ARG A 129 23.43 14.59 1.98
N ALA A 130 24.08 13.95 2.96
CA ALA A 130 25.53 13.91 3.01
C ALA A 130 26.14 13.20 1.80
N ALA A 131 25.59 12.03 1.42
CA ALA A 131 26.03 11.28 0.25
C ALA A 131 25.84 12.07 -1.06
N SER A 132 24.72 12.78 -1.22
CA SER A 132 24.46 13.62 -2.40
C SER A 132 25.45 14.78 -2.52
N GLN A 133 25.93 15.36 -1.42
CA GLN A 133 27.00 16.38 -1.45
C GLN A 133 28.34 15.81 -1.95
N LEU A 134 28.63 14.55 -1.58
CA LEU A 134 29.85 13.86 -2.03
C LEU A 134 29.77 13.38 -3.48
N MET A 135 28.56 13.12 -3.97
CA MET A 135 28.29 12.58 -5.31
C MET A 135 27.18 13.40 -6.02
N PRO A 136 27.44 14.67 -6.35
CA PRO A 136 26.39 15.58 -6.84
C PRO A 136 25.82 15.22 -8.22
N ALA A 137 26.52 14.38 -8.99
CA ALA A 137 26.06 13.90 -10.30
C ALA A 137 25.13 12.68 -10.19
N ASP A 138 25.02 12.08 -9.00
CA ASP A 138 24.17 10.90 -8.77
C ASP A 138 22.71 11.33 -8.55
N ARG A 139 21.85 11.05 -9.53
CA ARG A 139 20.44 11.46 -9.51
C ARG A 139 19.61 10.70 -8.48
N LEU A 140 19.96 9.43 -8.20
CA LEU A 140 19.28 8.66 -7.15
C LEU A 140 19.54 9.29 -5.78
N LEU A 141 20.79 9.66 -5.51
CA LEU A 141 21.14 10.35 -4.27
C LEU A 141 20.53 11.75 -4.18
N ALA A 142 20.50 12.49 -5.29
CA ALA A 142 19.83 13.79 -5.34
C ALA A 142 18.32 13.65 -5.05
N TYR A 143 17.67 12.61 -5.59
CA TYR A 143 16.28 12.29 -5.28
C TYR A 143 16.07 11.86 -3.82
N ALA A 144 16.92 10.98 -3.28
CA ALA A 144 16.85 10.57 -1.90
C ALA A 144 17.14 11.72 -0.92
N ALA A 145 18.06 12.63 -1.28
CA ALA A 145 18.44 13.78 -0.47
C ALA A 145 17.33 14.81 -0.27
N ILE A 146 16.41 14.96 -1.24
CA ILE A 146 15.21 15.80 -1.06
C ILE A 146 14.12 15.12 -0.22
N GLY A 147 14.29 13.83 0.12
CA GLY A 147 13.36 13.04 0.93
C GLY A 147 12.64 11.93 0.14
N GLY A 148 12.98 11.69 -1.11
CA GLY A 148 12.35 10.66 -1.94
C GLY A 148 10.82 10.80 -1.97
N PHE A 149 10.08 9.73 -1.68
CA PHE A 149 8.61 9.75 -1.59
C PHE A 149 8.07 10.67 -0.49
N GLY A 150 8.85 10.95 0.57
CA GLY A 150 8.51 11.87 1.65
C GLY A 150 8.90 13.33 1.39
N ALA A 151 9.42 13.66 0.19
CA ALA A 151 9.84 15.02 -0.15
C ALA A 151 8.66 15.99 -0.16
N PRO A 152 8.87 17.29 0.16
CA PRO A 152 7.88 18.31 -0.13
C PRO A 152 7.61 18.38 -1.65
N ILE A 153 6.35 18.53 -2.06
CA ILE A 153 5.95 18.55 -3.47
C ILE A 153 6.72 19.60 -4.30
N ALA A 154 7.04 20.76 -3.72
CA ALA A 154 7.84 21.79 -4.37
C ALA A 154 9.26 21.28 -4.72
N ALA A 155 9.91 20.56 -3.80
CA ALA A 155 11.23 19.97 -4.04
C ALA A 155 11.18 18.88 -5.12
N THR A 156 10.11 18.07 -5.15
CA THR A 156 9.92 17.08 -6.20
C THR A 156 9.68 17.72 -7.57
N ARG A 157 8.89 18.79 -7.63
CA ARG A 157 8.70 19.57 -8.88
C ARG A 157 10.01 20.15 -9.40
N ASP A 158 10.82 20.76 -8.53
CA ASP A 158 12.14 21.28 -8.89
C ASP A 158 13.09 20.17 -9.36
N PHE A 159 13.03 19.00 -8.72
CA PHE A 159 13.83 17.85 -9.07
C PHE A 159 13.50 17.33 -10.48
N VAL A 160 12.21 17.10 -10.79
CA VAL A 160 11.81 16.59 -12.12
C VAL A 160 12.00 17.64 -13.23
N ALA A 161 11.93 18.93 -12.91
CA ALA A 161 12.25 20.00 -13.86
C ALA A 161 13.73 19.96 -14.28
N LYS A 162 14.64 19.64 -13.34
CA LYS A 162 16.08 19.46 -13.59
C LYS A 162 16.42 18.10 -14.18
N ASN A 163 15.57 17.09 -13.96
CA ASN A 163 15.76 15.70 -14.38
C ASN A 163 14.50 15.19 -15.12
N PRO A 164 14.20 15.71 -16.33
CA PRO A 164 12.92 15.47 -17.02
C PRO A 164 12.74 14.04 -17.55
N ASP A 165 13.78 13.22 -17.46
CA ASP A 165 13.81 11.82 -17.83
C ASP A 165 13.87 10.86 -16.62
N TYR A 166 13.79 11.38 -15.36
CA TYR A 166 13.86 10.56 -14.15
C TYR A 166 12.47 10.07 -13.73
N ALA A 167 12.11 8.86 -14.19
CA ALA A 167 10.75 8.30 -14.06
C ALA A 167 10.25 8.19 -12.61
N LEU A 168 11.10 7.81 -11.65
CA LEU A 168 10.71 7.67 -10.24
C LEU A 168 10.29 9.03 -9.62
N GLY A 169 10.90 10.13 -10.06
CA GLY A 169 10.47 11.47 -9.62
C GLY A 169 9.05 11.80 -10.06
N TYR A 170 8.64 11.37 -11.26
CA TYR A 170 7.26 11.54 -11.73
C TYR A 170 6.27 10.63 -11.01
N ASN A 171 6.68 9.41 -10.63
CA ASN A 171 5.87 8.55 -9.78
C ASN A 171 5.54 9.27 -8.46
N THR A 172 6.57 9.76 -7.77
CA THR A 172 6.39 10.52 -6.52
C THR A 172 5.50 11.75 -6.71
N LEU A 173 5.75 12.52 -7.78
CA LEU A 173 4.96 13.72 -8.07
C LEU A 173 3.49 13.40 -8.30
N ALA A 174 3.16 12.26 -8.94
CA ALA A 174 1.78 11.84 -9.16
C ALA A 174 1.02 11.68 -7.84
N TYR A 175 1.56 10.92 -6.88
CA TYR A 175 0.93 10.72 -5.58
C TYR A 175 0.87 11.99 -4.73
N GLN A 176 1.92 12.83 -4.76
CA GLN A 176 1.95 14.10 -4.05
C GLN A 176 0.94 15.10 -4.62
N ALA A 177 0.81 15.20 -5.95
CA ALA A 177 -0.17 16.04 -6.62
C ALA A 177 -1.60 15.57 -6.28
N TRP A 178 -1.82 14.25 -6.28
CA TRP A 178 -3.09 13.68 -5.85
C TRP A 178 -3.46 14.11 -4.42
N THR A 179 -2.54 13.91 -3.48
CA THR A 179 -2.74 14.28 -2.05
C THR A 179 -2.98 15.80 -1.88
N ALA A 180 -2.34 16.62 -2.71
CA ALA A 180 -2.53 18.06 -2.74
C ALA A 180 -3.84 18.51 -3.44
N GLY A 181 -4.64 17.57 -3.98
CA GLY A 181 -5.87 17.87 -4.72
C GLY A 181 -5.67 18.26 -6.18
N ASP A 182 -4.43 18.30 -6.68
CA ASP A 182 -4.09 18.59 -8.07
C ASP A 182 -4.28 17.33 -8.95
N ARG A 183 -5.54 17.02 -9.27
CA ARG A 183 -5.94 15.84 -10.04
C ARG A 183 -5.32 15.82 -11.44
N ALA A 184 -5.27 16.97 -12.11
CA ALA A 184 -4.70 17.09 -13.45
C ALA A 184 -3.18 16.89 -13.42
N GLY A 185 -2.49 17.47 -12.45
CA GLY A 185 -1.05 17.28 -12.23
C GLY A 185 -0.70 15.82 -11.92
N ALA A 186 -1.51 15.14 -11.10
CA ALA A 186 -1.34 13.73 -10.78
C ALA A 186 -1.40 12.83 -12.04
N LEU A 187 -2.45 13.00 -12.86
CA LEU A 187 -2.59 12.26 -14.12
C LEU A 187 -1.46 12.56 -15.11
N ALA A 188 -1.07 13.84 -15.24
CA ALA A 188 0.02 14.22 -16.14
C ALA A 188 1.37 13.60 -15.70
N ALA A 189 1.68 13.61 -14.41
CA ALA A 189 2.90 13.02 -13.87
C ALA A 189 2.92 11.50 -14.06
N ALA A 190 1.84 10.78 -13.72
CA ALA A 190 1.75 9.33 -13.91
C ALA A 190 1.85 8.94 -15.40
N LYS A 191 1.18 9.68 -16.29
CA LYS A 191 1.31 9.47 -17.74
C LYS A 191 2.76 9.67 -18.21
N ARG A 192 3.43 10.70 -17.70
CA ARG A 192 4.85 10.95 -18.03
C ARG A 192 5.75 9.81 -17.61
N GLN A 193 5.49 9.18 -16.46
CA GLN A 193 6.21 7.99 -16.01
C GLN A 193 6.06 6.82 -17.01
N VAL A 194 4.83 6.57 -17.52
CA VAL A 194 4.59 5.55 -18.56
C VAL A 194 5.35 5.87 -19.86
N GLU A 195 5.36 7.16 -20.29
CA GLU A 195 6.11 7.56 -21.48
C GLU A 195 7.61 7.32 -21.35
N LEU A 196 8.17 7.47 -20.14
CA LEU A 196 9.59 7.24 -19.86
C LEU A 196 9.94 5.76 -19.76
N LEU A 197 9.03 4.92 -19.23
CA LEU A 197 9.25 3.50 -18.99
C LEU A 197 8.07 2.65 -19.50
N PRO A 198 7.78 2.66 -20.82
CA PRO A 198 6.58 2.02 -21.36
C PRO A 198 6.59 0.49 -21.27
N SER A 199 7.75 -0.12 -21.02
CA SER A 199 7.90 -1.58 -20.90
C SER A 199 7.98 -2.06 -19.45
N ALA A 200 7.86 -1.16 -18.46
CA ALA A 200 7.85 -1.52 -17.06
C ALA A 200 6.40 -1.62 -16.52
N PRO A 201 6.04 -2.63 -15.69
CA PRO A 201 4.67 -2.79 -15.20
C PRO A 201 4.25 -1.69 -14.21
N ASN A 202 5.12 -1.26 -13.32
CA ASN A 202 4.80 -0.29 -12.27
C ASN A 202 4.29 1.07 -12.78
N PRO A 203 4.86 1.70 -13.84
CA PRO A 203 4.30 2.93 -14.40
C PRO A 203 2.85 2.80 -14.86
N HIS A 204 2.52 1.67 -15.51
CA HIS A 204 1.15 1.38 -15.93
C HIS A 204 0.22 1.19 -14.74
N ASP A 205 0.67 0.50 -13.69
CA ASP A 205 -0.06 0.34 -12.45
C ASP A 205 -0.36 1.69 -11.78
N SER A 206 0.67 2.51 -11.54
CA SER A 206 0.52 3.84 -10.94
C SER A 206 -0.39 4.77 -11.76
N TYR A 207 -0.30 4.72 -13.10
CA TYR A 207 -1.21 5.49 -13.95
C TYR A 207 -2.63 4.95 -13.88
N GLY A 208 -2.80 3.62 -13.80
CA GLY A 208 -4.07 2.95 -13.54
C GLY A 208 -4.73 3.44 -12.25
N GLU A 209 -3.97 3.57 -11.16
CA GLU A 209 -4.46 4.11 -9.90
C GLU A 209 -4.96 5.57 -10.04
N MET A 210 -4.16 6.45 -10.65
CA MET A 210 -4.58 7.84 -10.86
C MET A 210 -5.86 7.94 -11.69
N LEU A 211 -6.02 7.11 -12.72
CA LEU A 211 -7.23 7.02 -13.53
C LEU A 211 -8.42 6.48 -12.73
N GLN A 212 -8.22 5.40 -11.97
CA GLN A 212 -9.24 4.80 -11.11
C GLN A 212 -9.77 5.82 -10.10
N TRP A 213 -8.87 6.50 -9.38
CA TRP A 213 -9.23 7.49 -8.36
C TRP A 213 -9.97 8.71 -8.96
N ASN A 214 -9.75 9.01 -10.25
CA ASN A 214 -10.55 9.99 -11.00
C ASN A 214 -11.87 9.43 -11.57
N GLY A 215 -12.19 8.15 -11.35
CA GLY A 215 -13.40 7.51 -11.87
C GLY A 215 -13.31 7.04 -13.33
N ASN A 216 -12.14 7.10 -13.94
CA ASN A 216 -11.89 6.67 -15.32
C ASN A 216 -11.62 5.15 -15.38
N PHE A 217 -12.58 4.34 -14.96
CA PHE A 217 -12.40 2.91 -14.74
C PHE A 217 -12.01 2.11 -15.99
N ALA A 218 -12.49 2.50 -17.17
CA ALA A 218 -12.15 1.80 -18.42
C ALA A 218 -10.67 1.97 -18.77
N ASP A 219 -10.17 3.20 -18.70
CA ASP A 219 -8.78 3.50 -18.99
C ASP A 219 -7.86 2.94 -17.89
N ALA A 220 -8.27 3.01 -16.62
CA ALA A 220 -7.57 2.40 -15.51
C ALA A 220 -7.41 0.89 -15.70
N ALA A 221 -8.50 0.17 -16.04
CA ALA A 221 -8.45 -1.26 -16.32
C ALA A 221 -7.54 -1.61 -17.52
N ALA A 222 -7.47 -0.74 -18.53
CA ALA A 222 -6.56 -0.92 -19.66
C ALA A 222 -5.09 -0.81 -19.21
N GLN A 223 -4.76 0.14 -18.33
CA GLN A 223 -3.42 0.30 -17.79
C GLN A 223 -3.03 -0.88 -16.87
N TYR A 224 -3.89 -1.32 -15.97
CA TYR A 224 -3.62 -2.51 -15.15
C TYR A 224 -3.44 -3.78 -15.99
N LYS A 225 -4.22 -3.95 -17.08
CA LYS A 225 -4.02 -5.07 -18.02
C LYS A 225 -2.70 -4.96 -18.77
N ALA A 226 -2.26 -3.76 -19.12
CA ALA A 226 -0.93 -3.56 -19.70
C ALA A 226 0.16 -3.99 -18.70
N ALA A 227 0.06 -3.60 -17.42
CA ALA A 227 0.99 -4.03 -16.38
C ALA A 227 1.03 -5.57 -16.23
N THR A 228 -0.13 -6.24 -16.17
CA THR A 228 -0.19 -7.71 -16.07
C THR A 228 0.29 -8.43 -17.33
N THR A 229 0.19 -7.81 -18.50
CA THR A 229 0.73 -8.33 -19.77
C THR A 229 2.25 -8.21 -19.80
N LEU A 230 2.80 -7.09 -19.34
CA LEU A 230 4.25 -6.87 -19.24
C LEU A 230 4.88 -7.79 -18.20
N SER A 231 4.22 -7.97 -17.07
CA SER A 231 4.63 -8.89 -16.01
C SER A 231 3.44 -9.60 -15.39
N PRO A 232 3.13 -10.86 -15.78
CA PRO A 232 2.09 -11.66 -15.15
C PRO A 232 2.31 -11.91 -13.66
N LYS A 233 3.55 -11.76 -13.18
CA LYS A 233 3.94 -11.87 -11.78
C LYS A 233 3.92 -10.54 -11.03
N PHE A 234 3.31 -9.49 -11.56
CA PHE A 234 3.15 -8.20 -10.90
C PHE A 234 1.78 -8.13 -10.20
N PRO A 235 1.68 -8.52 -8.92
CA PRO A 235 0.40 -8.76 -8.27
C PRO A 235 -0.38 -7.49 -7.97
N GLU A 236 0.28 -6.32 -7.89
CA GLU A 236 -0.33 -5.03 -7.60
C GLU A 236 -1.40 -4.67 -8.65
N ALA A 237 -1.12 -4.89 -9.93
CA ALA A 237 -2.08 -4.60 -11.00
C ALA A 237 -3.35 -5.49 -10.93
N TYR A 238 -3.25 -6.71 -10.41
CA TYR A 238 -4.45 -7.53 -10.15
C TYR A 238 -5.28 -6.95 -9.01
N THR A 239 -4.68 -6.29 -8.02
CA THR A 239 -5.44 -5.61 -6.97
C THR A 239 -6.20 -4.40 -7.51
N GLY A 240 -5.60 -3.62 -8.40
CA GLY A 240 -6.29 -2.52 -9.09
C GLY A 240 -7.50 -3.00 -9.91
N LEU A 241 -7.34 -4.09 -10.68
CA LEU A 241 -8.46 -4.73 -11.38
C LEU A 241 -9.55 -5.23 -10.42
N ALA A 242 -9.16 -5.76 -9.26
CA ALA A 242 -10.10 -6.22 -8.24
C ALA A 242 -10.88 -5.05 -7.61
N GLU A 243 -10.23 -3.93 -7.35
CA GLU A 243 -10.86 -2.74 -6.80
C GLU A 243 -11.88 -2.15 -7.78
N ILE A 244 -11.53 -2.04 -9.07
CA ILE A 244 -12.48 -1.60 -10.11
C ILE A 244 -13.69 -2.55 -10.15
N ALA A 245 -13.47 -3.86 -10.18
CA ALA A 245 -14.55 -4.83 -10.19
C ALA A 245 -15.44 -4.71 -8.95
N ALA A 246 -14.85 -4.50 -7.77
CA ALA A 246 -15.58 -4.30 -6.51
C ALA A 246 -16.41 -3.01 -6.51
N LEU A 247 -15.85 -1.90 -7.01
CA LEU A 247 -16.57 -0.62 -7.17
C LEU A 247 -17.77 -0.77 -8.11
N GLN A 248 -17.66 -1.59 -9.15
CA GLN A 248 -18.72 -1.92 -10.08
C GLN A 248 -19.72 -2.98 -9.56
N GLY A 249 -19.50 -3.53 -8.34
CA GLY A 249 -20.34 -4.57 -7.76
C GLY A 249 -20.09 -5.99 -8.30
N GLN A 250 -19.02 -6.18 -9.05
CA GLN A 250 -18.61 -7.47 -9.63
C GLN A 250 -17.72 -8.23 -8.64
N TYR A 251 -18.28 -8.58 -7.47
CA TYR A 251 -17.50 -9.08 -6.33
C TYR A 251 -16.82 -10.44 -6.60
N ASP A 252 -17.44 -11.34 -7.35
CA ASP A 252 -16.82 -12.62 -7.72
C ASP A 252 -15.60 -12.41 -8.63
N GLN A 253 -15.70 -11.47 -9.56
CA GLN A 253 -14.59 -11.08 -10.42
C GLN A 253 -13.47 -10.42 -9.62
N ALA A 254 -13.80 -9.55 -8.65
CA ALA A 254 -12.82 -8.96 -7.75
C ALA A 254 -12.04 -10.04 -6.98
N ARG A 255 -12.74 -11.04 -6.43
CA ARG A 255 -12.11 -12.18 -5.73
C ARG A 255 -11.25 -13.03 -6.67
N ALA A 256 -11.68 -13.20 -7.93
CA ALA A 256 -10.88 -13.92 -8.94
C ALA A 256 -9.55 -13.21 -9.21
N TYR A 257 -9.54 -11.89 -9.37
CA TYR A 257 -8.31 -11.11 -9.50
C TYR A 257 -7.43 -11.18 -8.25
N LEU A 258 -8.01 -11.08 -7.05
CA LEU A 258 -7.24 -11.21 -5.81
C LEU A 258 -6.63 -12.61 -5.63
N ASN A 259 -7.30 -13.67 -6.10
CA ASN A 259 -6.70 -15.00 -6.13
C ASN A 259 -5.52 -15.09 -7.11
N GLN A 260 -5.54 -14.35 -8.21
CA GLN A 260 -4.37 -14.23 -9.08
C GLN A 260 -3.23 -13.47 -8.39
N ALA A 261 -3.55 -12.40 -7.64
CA ALA A 261 -2.54 -11.70 -6.83
C ALA A 261 -1.94 -12.63 -5.76
N ILE A 262 -2.74 -13.44 -5.08
CA ILE A 262 -2.26 -14.46 -4.12
C ILE A 262 -1.34 -15.48 -4.79
N ALA A 263 -1.71 -15.99 -5.96
CA ALA A 263 -0.90 -16.97 -6.70
C ALA A 263 0.46 -16.41 -7.17
N ASN A 264 0.55 -15.09 -7.33
CA ASN A 264 1.76 -14.37 -7.72
C ASN A 264 2.44 -13.63 -6.54
N SER A 265 1.96 -13.83 -5.31
CA SER A 265 2.59 -13.24 -4.14
C SER A 265 3.95 -13.87 -3.88
N TRP A 266 4.96 -13.05 -3.65
CA TRP A 266 6.34 -13.49 -3.43
C TRP A 266 6.70 -13.58 -1.94
N SER A 267 5.83 -13.10 -1.04
CA SER A 267 6.01 -13.20 0.41
C SER A 267 4.73 -13.59 1.14
N PRO A 268 4.83 -14.23 2.31
CA PRO A 268 3.68 -14.53 3.17
C PRO A 268 2.89 -13.28 3.56
N GLN A 269 3.57 -12.16 3.81
CA GLN A 269 2.96 -10.89 4.18
C GLN A 269 2.12 -10.33 3.03
N GLN A 270 2.64 -10.40 1.80
CA GLN A 270 1.91 -9.96 0.61
C GLN A 270 0.67 -10.85 0.37
N LYS A 271 0.84 -12.18 0.44
CA LYS A 271 -0.28 -13.13 0.38
C LYS A 271 -1.37 -12.80 1.40
N LEU A 272 -0.97 -12.58 2.65
CA LEU A 272 -1.89 -12.24 3.73
C LEU A 272 -2.61 -10.91 3.47
N GLY A 273 -1.92 -9.92 2.89
CA GLY A 273 -2.51 -8.67 2.43
C GLY A 273 -3.67 -8.90 1.45
N TYR A 274 -3.48 -9.76 0.45
CA TYR A 274 -4.53 -10.08 -0.55
C TYR A 274 -5.67 -10.92 0.05
N MET A 275 -5.38 -11.83 0.99
CA MET A 275 -6.42 -12.56 1.74
C MET A 275 -7.32 -11.59 2.53
N ARG A 276 -6.75 -10.54 3.11
CA ARG A 276 -7.50 -9.47 3.78
C ARG A 276 -8.35 -8.65 2.80
N GLN A 277 -7.85 -8.39 1.59
CA GLN A 277 -8.62 -7.73 0.53
C GLN A 277 -9.81 -8.57 0.08
N ILE A 278 -9.66 -9.91 -0.01
CA ILE A 278 -10.81 -10.81 -0.26
C ILE A 278 -11.86 -10.66 0.83
N ALA A 279 -11.46 -10.63 2.10
CA ALA A 279 -12.38 -10.39 3.21
C ALA A 279 -13.11 -9.03 3.05
N GLY A 280 -12.40 -7.98 2.63
CA GLY A 280 -12.98 -6.67 2.31
C GLY A 280 -14.04 -6.73 1.22
N THR A 281 -13.90 -7.57 0.21
CA THR A 281 -14.94 -7.74 -0.83
C THR A 281 -16.24 -8.29 -0.25
N TYR A 282 -16.18 -9.22 0.70
CA TYR A 282 -17.37 -9.73 1.40
C TYR A 282 -18.02 -8.66 2.28
N VAL A 283 -17.21 -7.82 2.95
CA VAL A 283 -17.74 -6.68 3.71
C VAL A 283 -18.48 -5.70 2.78
N LEU A 284 -17.89 -5.38 1.63
CA LEU A 284 -18.49 -4.45 0.66
C LEU A 284 -19.78 -5.01 0.04
N GLN A 285 -19.78 -6.29 -0.29
CA GLN A 285 -20.95 -7.00 -0.82
C GLN A 285 -22.08 -7.06 0.20
N GLY A 286 -21.77 -7.34 1.46
CA GLY A 286 -22.72 -7.55 2.55
C GLY A 286 -23.51 -8.85 2.43
N GLY A 287 -24.17 -9.25 3.53
CA GLY A 287 -25.01 -10.45 3.56
C GLY A 287 -24.26 -11.78 3.41
N GLN A 288 -22.93 -11.77 3.50
CA GLN A 288 -22.05 -12.92 3.26
C GLN A 288 -21.28 -13.36 4.53
N ALA A 289 -21.92 -13.23 5.71
CA ALA A 289 -21.25 -13.49 7.00
C ALA A 289 -20.55 -14.85 7.09
N PRO A 290 -21.13 -15.98 6.64
CA PRO A 290 -20.44 -17.27 6.68
C PRO A 290 -19.17 -17.33 5.82
N ALA A 291 -19.21 -16.76 4.61
CA ALA A 291 -18.07 -16.71 3.70
C ALA A 291 -16.99 -15.77 4.23
N LEU A 292 -17.37 -14.64 4.80
CA LEU A 292 -16.47 -13.69 5.45
C LEU A 292 -15.79 -14.32 6.66
N THR A 293 -16.54 -14.99 7.53
CA THR A 293 -15.98 -15.71 8.69
C THR A 293 -14.95 -16.75 8.25
N LYS A 294 -15.28 -17.60 7.28
CA LYS A 294 -14.34 -18.58 6.72
C LYS A 294 -13.07 -17.93 6.14
N GLN A 295 -13.22 -16.82 5.46
CA GLN A 295 -12.07 -16.08 4.89
C GLN A 295 -11.18 -15.49 5.98
N LEU A 296 -11.76 -14.96 7.07
CA LEU A 296 -11.01 -14.45 8.21
C LEU A 296 -10.27 -15.57 8.96
N GLU A 297 -10.93 -16.70 9.17
CA GLU A 297 -10.30 -17.87 9.81
C GLU A 297 -9.10 -18.37 9.00
N ALA A 298 -9.22 -18.41 7.67
CA ALA A 298 -8.11 -18.76 6.79
C ALA A 298 -6.96 -17.74 6.88
N ALA A 299 -7.26 -16.44 6.92
CA ALA A 299 -6.25 -15.41 7.07
C ALA A 299 -5.59 -15.44 8.46
N ILE A 300 -6.34 -15.74 9.53
CA ILE A 300 -5.80 -15.95 10.88
C ILE A 300 -4.85 -17.14 10.91
N ALA A 301 -5.20 -18.26 10.26
CA ALA A 301 -4.34 -19.43 10.19
C ALA A 301 -3.03 -19.12 9.45
N GLU A 302 -3.08 -18.38 8.35
CA GLU A 302 -1.91 -17.93 7.61
C GLU A 302 -1.02 -17.00 8.44
N ALA A 303 -1.61 -15.99 9.10
CA ALA A 303 -0.87 -15.07 9.96
C ALA A 303 -0.15 -15.79 11.11
N LYS A 304 -0.81 -16.75 11.74
CA LYS A 304 -0.23 -17.58 12.81
C LYS A 304 0.91 -18.47 12.31
N ALA A 305 0.75 -19.07 11.12
CA ALA A 305 1.78 -19.94 10.53
C ALA A 305 3.10 -19.18 10.29
N HIS A 306 3.04 -17.87 10.12
CA HIS A 306 4.20 -16.99 9.92
C HIS A 306 4.58 -16.16 11.15
N GLY A 307 3.96 -16.40 12.31
CA GLY A 307 4.27 -15.69 13.54
C GLY A 307 3.88 -14.20 13.52
N ASP A 308 2.98 -13.77 12.61
CA ASP A 308 2.52 -12.37 12.54
C ASP A 308 1.44 -12.11 13.62
N ALA A 309 1.93 -11.87 14.83
CA ALA A 309 1.09 -11.62 16.00
C ALA A 309 0.21 -10.37 15.85
N GLN A 310 0.72 -9.31 15.21
CA GLN A 310 -0.02 -8.06 15.04
C GLN A 310 -1.19 -8.22 14.08
N THR A 311 -0.97 -8.82 12.91
CA THR A 311 -2.04 -9.10 11.95
C THR A 311 -3.03 -10.12 12.52
N THR A 312 -2.56 -11.14 13.25
CA THR A 312 -3.41 -12.10 13.94
C THR A 312 -4.38 -11.39 14.92
N ALA A 313 -3.88 -10.45 15.72
CA ALA A 313 -4.70 -9.67 16.66
C ALA A 313 -5.78 -8.85 15.93
N VAL A 314 -5.40 -8.16 14.86
CA VAL A 314 -6.35 -7.37 14.05
C VAL A 314 -7.42 -8.24 13.42
N LEU A 315 -7.05 -9.38 12.84
CA LEU A 315 -8.00 -10.30 12.20
C LEU A 315 -8.99 -10.90 13.21
N TYR A 316 -8.54 -11.27 14.41
CA TYR A 316 -9.45 -11.71 15.47
C TYR A 316 -10.42 -10.60 15.91
N SER A 317 -9.97 -9.34 16.00
CA SER A 317 -10.85 -8.23 16.36
C SER A 317 -11.88 -7.92 15.25
N GLN A 318 -11.53 -8.12 13.99
CA GLN A 318 -12.45 -8.05 12.85
C GLN A 318 -13.47 -9.20 12.90
N LEU A 319 -13.00 -10.43 13.17
CA LEU A 319 -13.89 -11.60 13.35
C LEU A 319 -14.90 -11.38 14.49
N ALA A 320 -14.45 -10.83 15.62
CA ALA A 320 -15.32 -10.48 16.73
C ALA A 320 -16.42 -9.49 16.31
N THR A 321 -16.07 -8.49 15.48
CA THR A 321 -17.05 -7.51 14.97
C THR A 321 -18.11 -8.19 14.10
N VAL A 322 -17.72 -9.14 13.24
CA VAL A 322 -18.68 -9.92 12.41
C VAL A 322 -19.59 -10.75 13.29
N GLN A 323 -19.02 -11.46 14.26
CA GLN A 323 -19.77 -12.32 15.19
C GLN A 323 -20.76 -11.52 16.04
N ALA A 324 -20.38 -10.33 16.51
CA ALA A 324 -21.28 -9.43 17.24
C ALA A 324 -22.40 -8.91 16.35
N PHE A 325 -22.13 -8.60 15.10
CA PHE A 325 -23.12 -8.17 14.11
C PHE A 325 -24.15 -9.28 13.83
N ASP A 326 -23.72 -10.53 13.82
CA ASP A 326 -24.57 -11.72 13.66
C ASP A 326 -25.30 -12.13 14.97
N GLY A 327 -25.15 -11.36 16.03
CA GLY A 327 -25.78 -11.62 17.32
C GLY A 327 -25.09 -12.70 18.18
N ASN A 328 -23.93 -13.20 17.75
CA ASN A 328 -23.17 -14.22 18.49
C ASN A 328 -22.19 -13.57 19.49
N ALA A 329 -22.73 -13.03 20.58
CA ALA A 329 -21.94 -12.32 21.59
C ALA A 329 -20.85 -13.21 22.25
N ASN A 330 -21.12 -14.50 22.48
CA ASN A 330 -20.13 -15.40 23.07
C ASN A 330 -18.91 -15.60 22.15
N ALA A 331 -19.13 -15.87 20.89
CA ALA A 331 -18.04 -15.99 19.93
C ALA A 331 -17.26 -14.67 19.78
N ALA A 332 -17.97 -13.54 19.77
CA ALA A 332 -17.34 -12.22 19.72
C ALA A 332 -16.39 -11.99 20.91
N HIS A 333 -16.81 -12.33 22.12
CA HIS A 333 -15.94 -12.23 23.31
C HIS A 333 -14.73 -13.15 23.23
N GLN A 334 -14.89 -14.39 22.75
CA GLN A 334 -13.77 -15.32 22.57
C GLN A 334 -12.76 -14.77 21.54
N SER A 335 -13.24 -14.21 20.44
CA SER A 335 -12.38 -13.60 19.42
C SER A 335 -11.68 -12.33 19.92
N LEU A 336 -12.34 -11.49 20.75
CA LEU A 336 -11.67 -10.35 21.38
C LEU A 336 -10.57 -10.79 22.35
N ALA A 337 -10.83 -11.83 23.17
CA ALA A 337 -9.81 -12.39 24.06
C ALA A 337 -8.61 -12.96 23.26
N ALA A 338 -8.87 -13.64 22.14
CA ALA A 338 -7.83 -14.14 21.26
C ALA A 338 -7.03 -12.99 20.58
N ALA A 339 -7.68 -11.89 20.25
CA ALA A 339 -7.01 -10.70 19.73
C ALA A 339 -6.03 -10.09 20.74
N GLN A 340 -6.44 -10.00 22.01
CA GLN A 340 -5.59 -9.49 23.09
C GLN A 340 -4.43 -10.43 23.44
N ALA A 341 -4.63 -11.73 23.31
CA ALA A 341 -3.61 -12.74 23.60
C ALA A 341 -2.64 -13.02 22.44
N ALA A 342 -2.86 -12.44 21.26
CA ALA A 342 -2.10 -12.77 20.06
C ALA A 342 -0.63 -12.29 20.11
N GLY A 343 -0.30 -11.27 20.89
CA GLY A 343 1.05 -10.75 21.02
C GLY A 343 1.26 -9.86 22.25
N PRO A 344 2.49 -9.42 22.49
CA PRO A 344 2.85 -8.63 23.68
C PRO A 344 2.31 -7.19 23.63
N THR A 345 1.97 -6.70 22.44
CA THR A 345 1.42 -5.37 22.23
C THR A 345 0.12 -5.45 21.45
N VAL A 346 -0.85 -4.63 21.83
CA VAL A 346 -2.15 -4.57 21.15
C VAL A 346 -2.13 -3.42 20.12
N PRO A 347 -2.26 -3.72 18.82
CA PRO A 347 -2.33 -2.67 17.80
C PRO A 347 -3.56 -1.76 17.97
N GLY A 348 -3.45 -0.48 17.61
CA GLY A 348 -4.55 0.49 17.70
C GLY A 348 -5.81 0.06 16.92
N ASN A 349 -5.64 -0.67 15.82
CA ASN A 349 -6.77 -1.25 15.10
C ASN A 349 -7.59 -2.26 15.94
N VAL A 350 -6.94 -2.98 16.86
CA VAL A 350 -7.65 -3.91 17.76
C VAL A 350 -8.57 -3.12 18.70
N HIS A 351 -8.06 -2.04 19.32
CA HIS A 351 -8.89 -1.17 20.17
C HIS A 351 -10.06 -0.56 19.41
N TYR A 352 -9.83 -0.15 18.15
CA TYR A 352 -10.90 0.36 17.31
C TYR A 352 -12.00 -0.69 17.08
N PHE A 353 -11.65 -1.89 16.60
CA PHE A 353 -12.63 -2.95 16.34
C PHE A 353 -13.25 -3.51 17.62
N ALA A 354 -12.51 -3.61 18.72
CA ALA A 354 -13.06 -4.00 20.02
C ALA A 354 -14.09 -2.99 20.52
N GLY A 355 -13.79 -1.69 20.42
CA GLY A 355 -14.74 -0.62 20.74
C GLY A 355 -16.01 -0.68 19.89
N MET A 356 -15.88 -0.92 18.58
CA MET A 356 -17.00 -1.15 17.66
C MET A 356 -17.82 -2.38 18.08
N THR A 357 -17.15 -3.49 18.39
CA THR A 357 -17.79 -4.77 18.80
C THR A 357 -18.58 -4.60 20.08
N HIS A 358 -17.99 -3.98 21.12
CA HIS A 358 -18.70 -3.67 22.36
C HIS A 358 -19.86 -2.71 22.13
N GLY A 359 -19.71 -1.72 21.25
CA GLY A 359 -20.79 -0.81 20.85
C GLY A 359 -21.98 -1.55 20.20
N LEU A 360 -21.72 -2.50 19.29
CA LEU A 360 -22.75 -3.38 18.70
C LEU A 360 -23.50 -4.19 19.74
N MET A 361 -22.80 -4.71 20.74
CA MET A 361 -23.36 -5.46 21.86
C MET A 361 -23.98 -4.56 22.95
N LYS A 362 -23.92 -3.23 22.79
CA LYS A 362 -24.35 -2.22 23.78
C LYS A 362 -23.63 -2.32 25.15
N HIS A 363 -22.40 -2.84 25.14
CA HIS A 363 -21.51 -2.91 26.30
C HIS A 363 -20.72 -1.60 26.43
N TRP A 364 -21.38 -0.54 26.94
CA TRP A 364 -20.85 0.85 26.87
C TRP A 364 -19.59 1.08 27.68
N ALA A 365 -19.45 0.45 28.87
CA ALA A 365 -18.26 0.61 29.69
C ALA A 365 -17.02 0.00 29.04
N PRO A 366 -17.03 -1.27 28.56
CA PRO A 366 -15.92 -1.81 27.75
C PRO A 366 -15.64 -0.98 26.50
N ALA A 367 -16.68 -0.53 25.77
CA ALA A 367 -16.48 0.29 24.57
C ALA A 367 -15.74 1.60 24.88
N ALA A 368 -16.06 2.25 26.01
CA ALA A 368 -15.39 3.46 26.46
C ALA A 368 -13.92 3.20 26.88
N GLN A 369 -13.63 2.04 27.48
CA GLN A 369 -12.27 1.62 27.82
C GLN A 369 -11.42 1.45 26.57
N GLU A 370 -11.95 0.81 25.52
CA GLU A 370 -11.24 0.65 24.25
C GLU A 370 -10.96 2.00 23.55
N LEU A 371 -11.92 2.92 23.57
CA LEU A 371 -11.71 4.28 23.06
C LEU A 371 -10.63 5.02 23.87
N ALA A 372 -10.61 4.87 25.18
CA ALA A 372 -9.59 5.48 26.04
C ALA A 372 -8.20 4.89 25.75
N ALA A 373 -8.10 3.56 25.57
CA ALA A 373 -6.86 2.89 25.19
C ALA A 373 -6.35 3.36 23.82
N LEU A 374 -7.25 3.52 22.83
CA LEU A 374 -6.91 4.04 21.51
C LEU A 374 -6.35 5.47 21.58
N LYS A 375 -6.96 6.34 22.40
CA LYS A 375 -6.49 7.71 22.65
C LYS A 375 -5.12 7.73 23.35
N ALA A 376 -4.93 6.85 24.34
CA ALA A 376 -3.67 6.73 25.07
C ALA A 376 -2.53 6.26 24.16
N GLN A 377 -2.78 5.29 23.29
CA GLN A 377 -1.79 4.83 22.33
C GLN A 377 -1.38 5.93 21.35
N ALA A 378 -2.34 6.68 20.82
CA ALA A 378 -2.05 7.82 19.93
C ALA A 378 -1.20 8.91 20.62
N ALA A 379 -1.43 9.14 21.91
CA ALA A 379 -0.64 10.10 22.70
C ALA A 379 0.78 9.58 22.98
N ALA A 380 0.92 8.29 23.29
CA ALA A 380 2.21 7.67 23.57
C ALA A 380 3.09 7.49 22.31
N GLN A 381 2.47 7.27 21.15
CA GLN A 381 3.12 7.04 19.87
C GLN A 381 2.45 7.89 18.78
N PRO A 382 2.82 9.18 18.65
CA PRO A 382 2.26 10.05 17.63
C PRO A 382 2.37 9.45 16.22
N GLY A 383 1.24 9.45 15.49
CA GLY A 383 1.16 8.84 14.15
C GLY A 383 0.80 7.34 14.11
N SER A 384 0.81 6.63 15.25
CA SER A 384 0.42 5.22 15.30
C SER A 384 -1.08 4.98 15.08
N VAL A 385 -1.91 5.97 15.38
CA VAL A 385 -3.36 5.98 15.18
C VAL A 385 -3.77 7.34 14.62
N SER A 386 -4.56 7.39 13.55
CA SER A 386 -5.05 8.65 12.99
C SER A 386 -6.12 9.28 13.91
N ALA A 387 -6.12 10.63 13.98
CA ALA A 387 -7.16 11.39 14.67
C ALA A 387 -8.56 11.09 14.12
N ALA A 388 -8.67 10.88 12.80
CA ALA A 388 -9.90 10.49 12.12
C ALA A 388 -10.48 9.16 12.68
N ARG A 389 -9.63 8.16 12.91
CA ARG A 389 -10.06 6.86 13.46
C ARG A 389 -10.57 6.98 14.90
N ILE A 390 -9.92 7.80 15.72
CA ILE A 390 -10.38 8.09 17.09
C ILE A 390 -11.73 8.79 17.06
N ALA A 391 -11.87 9.86 16.26
CA ALA A 391 -13.11 10.61 16.12
C ALA A 391 -14.25 9.73 15.59
N ALA A 392 -13.97 8.85 14.63
CA ALA A 392 -14.95 7.95 14.07
C ALA A 392 -15.45 6.91 15.08
N LEU A 393 -14.60 6.37 15.94
CA LEU A 393 -15.06 5.47 17.02
C LEU A 393 -15.87 6.23 18.05
N ASP A 394 -15.42 7.40 18.50
CA ASP A 394 -16.11 8.24 19.46
C ASP A 394 -17.50 8.66 18.92
N GLY A 395 -17.55 9.19 17.70
CA GLY A 395 -18.79 9.55 17.02
C GLY A 395 -19.75 8.37 16.83
N TYR A 396 -19.23 7.18 16.48
CA TYR A 396 -20.03 5.96 16.41
C TYR A 396 -20.66 5.64 17.77
N LEU A 397 -19.88 5.57 18.84
CA LEU A 397 -20.36 5.21 20.17
C LEU A 397 -21.40 6.22 20.69
N LEU A 398 -21.16 7.52 20.47
CA LEU A 398 -22.12 8.57 20.82
C LEU A 398 -23.43 8.43 20.04
N THR A 399 -23.37 8.16 18.74
CA THR A 399 -24.57 7.96 17.91
C THR A 399 -25.36 6.75 18.39
N GLN A 400 -24.70 5.61 18.69
CA GLN A 400 -25.34 4.40 19.19
C GLN A 400 -25.97 4.59 20.60
N GLN A 401 -25.43 5.51 21.40
CA GLN A 401 -25.99 5.91 22.71
C GLN A 401 -27.16 6.90 22.61
N GLY A 402 -27.61 7.26 21.40
CA GLY A 402 -28.67 8.25 21.21
C GLY A 402 -28.23 9.68 21.43
N LYS A 403 -26.92 9.99 21.25
CA LYS A 403 -26.32 11.32 21.40
C LYS A 403 -25.75 11.85 20.08
N PRO A 404 -26.52 11.85 18.98
CA PRO A 404 -25.99 12.18 17.65
C PRO A 404 -25.50 13.63 17.52
N ALA A 405 -26.05 14.59 18.28
CA ALA A 405 -25.55 15.96 18.28
C ALA A 405 -24.11 16.05 18.86
N ALA A 406 -23.85 15.31 19.93
CA ALA A 406 -22.50 15.23 20.51
C ALA A 406 -21.54 14.49 19.55
N ALA A 407 -22.03 13.47 18.83
CA ALA A 407 -21.26 12.79 17.80
C ALA A 407 -20.82 13.76 16.68
N LEU A 408 -21.73 14.59 16.17
CA LEU A 408 -21.40 15.61 15.17
C LEU A 408 -20.34 16.59 15.67
N ALA A 409 -20.42 17.05 16.92
CA ALA A 409 -19.41 17.97 17.47
C ALA A 409 -18.00 17.37 17.44
N VAL A 410 -17.85 16.10 17.82
CA VAL A 410 -16.55 15.39 17.78
C VAL A 410 -16.07 15.17 16.35
N LEU A 411 -16.95 14.74 15.44
CA LEU A 411 -16.61 14.40 14.06
C LEU A 411 -16.24 15.66 13.26
N MET A 412 -16.99 16.77 13.42
CA MET A 412 -16.73 18.03 12.72
C MET A 412 -15.45 18.73 13.21
N ALA A 413 -14.94 18.39 14.39
CA ALA A 413 -13.66 18.86 14.90
C ALA A 413 -12.46 18.05 14.35
N SER A 414 -12.70 16.99 13.62
CA SER A 414 -11.69 16.11 13.01
C SER A 414 -11.51 16.41 11.50
N ASP A 415 -10.71 15.60 10.83
CA ASP A 415 -10.55 15.68 9.38
C ASP A 415 -11.82 15.21 8.66
N THR A 416 -12.60 16.17 8.18
CA THR A 416 -13.85 15.91 7.46
C THR A 416 -13.67 15.54 5.98
N THR A 417 -12.43 15.29 5.53
CA THR A 417 -12.11 14.72 4.21
C THR A 417 -11.80 13.23 4.28
N ASP A 418 -11.71 12.67 5.49
CA ASP A 418 -11.54 11.24 5.70
C ASP A 418 -12.88 10.51 5.52
N VAL A 419 -12.91 9.52 4.62
CA VAL A 419 -14.11 8.73 4.26
C VAL A 419 -14.80 8.10 5.47
N LEU A 420 -14.04 7.70 6.48
CA LEU A 420 -14.58 7.11 7.71
C LEU A 420 -15.32 8.17 8.53
N VAL A 421 -14.74 9.37 8.66
CA VAL A 421 -15.37 10.50 9.34
C VAL A 421 -16.61 10.98 8.58
N GLU A 422 -16.53 11.13 7.25
CA GLU A 422 -17.66 11.50 6.40
C GLU A 422 -18.86 10.55 6.57
N ASN A 423 -18.60 9.24 6.60
CA ASN A 423 -19.66 8.26 6.82
C ASN A 423 -20.29 8.38 8.21
N ARG A 424 -19.49 8.61 9.27
CA ARG A 424 -20.02 8.81 10.63
C ARG A 424 -20.83 10.10 10.76
N ILE A 425 -20.45 11.16 10.06
CA ILE A 425 -21.23 12.40 9.99
C ILE A 425 -22.59 12.12 9.32
N ALA A 426 -22.60 11.35 8.22
CA ALA A 426 -23.85 10.96 7.57
C ALA A 426 -24.77 10.18 8.52
N GLU A 427 -24.22 9.21 9.28
CA GLU A 427 -24.97 8.43 10.25
C GLU A 427 -25.54 9.30 11.39
N ALA A 428 -24.75 10.24 11.90
CA ALA A 428 -25.19 11.14 12.97
C ALA A 428 -26.29 12.10 12.48
N HIS A 429 -26.22 12.64 11.25
CA HIS A 429 -27.30 13.42 10.65
C HIS A 429 -28.56 12.58 10.46
N ALA A 430 -28.45 11.35 9.98
CA ALA A 430 -29.58 10.44 9.84
C ALA A 430 -30.26 10.17 11.19
N ALA A 431 -29.48 9.98 12.25
CA ALA A 431 -29.98 9.77 13.61
C ALA A 431 -30.68 11.03 14.22
N LEU A 432 -30.31 12.22 13.74
CA LEU A 432 -30.98 13.49 14.10
C LEU A 432 -32.27 13.75 13.28
N GLY A 433 -32.58 12.90 12.31
CA GLY A 433 -33.71 13.16 11.39
C GLY A 433 -33.39 14.22 10.32
N HIS A 434 -32.13 14.40 9.98
CA HIS A 434 -31.64 15.32 8.95
C HIS A 434 -31.23 14.55 7.67
N PRO A 435 -32.21 14.02 6.88
CA PRO A 435 -31.92 13.14 5.75
C PRO A 435 -31.25 13.86 4.57
N ALA A 436 -31.45 15.16 4.43
CA ALA A 436 -30.82 15.94 3.36
C ALA A 436 -29.33 16.09 3.56
N GLU A 437 -28.91 16.43 4.78
CA GLU A 437 -27.51 16.56 5.18
C GLU A 437 -26.82 15.20 5.14
N ALA A 438 -27.47 14.15 5.65
CA ALA A 438 -26.96 12.78 5.53
C ALA A 438 -26.70 12.37 4.08
N ALA A 439 -27.57 12.77 3.14
CA ALA A 439 -27.40 12.50 1.72
C ALA A 439 -26.19 13.21 1.12
N VAL A 440 -25.92 14.46 1.53
CA VAL A 440 -24.73 15.21 1.08
C VAL A 440 -23.45 14.47 1.46
N TRP A 441 -23.33 14.00 2.70
CA TRP A 441 -22.17 13.27 3.16
C TRP A 441 -22.03 11.88 2.52
N ASN A 442 -23.12 11.13 2.37
CA ASN A 442 -23.08 9.85 1.66
C ASN A 442 -22.67 10.02 0.19
N LYS A 443 -23.03 11.14 -0.46
CA LYS A 443 -22.58 11.45 -1.83
C LYS A 443 -21.08 11.66 -1.89
N LYS A 444 -20.47 12.31 -0.89
CA LYS A 444 -19.00 12.47 -0.79
C LYS A 444 -18.31 11.11 -0.68
N VAL A 445 -18.75 10.27 0.27
CA VAL A 445 -18.22 8.90 0.45
C VAL A 445 -18.29 8.08 -0.84
N ASN A 446 -19.39 8.18 -1.59
CA ASN A 446 -19.59 7.45 -2.85
C ASN A 446 -18.78 8.03 -4.02
N ALA A 447 -18.34 9.28 -3.95
CA ALA A 447 -17.56 9.95 -5.00
C ALA A 447 -16.04 9.74 -4.82
N ASP A 448 -15.61 9.17 -3.69
CA ASP A 448 -14.22 8.77 -3.49
C ASP A 448 -14.00 7.37 -4.08
N TYR A 449 -13.16 7.24 -5.10
CA TYR A 449 -12.83 5.99 -5.78
C TYR A 449 -11.48 5.39 -5.37
N ALA A 450 -10.77 6.01 -4.41
CA ALA A 450 -9.58 5.45 -3.80
C ALA A 450 -9.96 4.32 -2.81
N LEU A 451 -10.37 3.18 -3.35
CA LEU A 451 -10.79 2.02 -2.56
C LEU A 451 -9.56 1.27 -2.04
N ASN A 452 -9.56 0.97 -0.76
CA ASN A 452 -8.61 0.04 -0.14
C ASN A 452 -9.39 -1.14 0.46
N LEU A 453 -9.43 -2.25 -0.26
CA LEU A 453 -10.16 -3.45 0.16
C LEU A 453 -9.61 -4.07 1.46
N ALA A 454 -8.35 -3.83 1.82
CA ALA A 454 -7.79 -4.30 3.09
C ALA A 454 -8.21 -3.42 4.28
N ASP A 455 -8.67 -2.20 4.06
CA ASP A 455 -9.18 -1.31 5.11
C ASP A 455 -10.70 -1.47 5.27
N TRP A 456 -11.09 -2.30 6.19
CA TRP A 456 -12.48 -2.57 6.50
C TRP A 456 -13.30 -1.35 6.92
N THR A 457 -12.66 -0.35 7.50
CA THR A 457 -13.33 0.88 7.92
C THR A 457 -13.76 1.68 6.69
N ASN A 458 -12.88 1.80 5.71
CA ASN A 458 -13.16 2.42 4.41
C ASN A 458 -14.25 1.64 3.65
N VAL A 459 -14.06 0.32 3.51
CA VAL A 459 -14.98 -0.58 2.80
C VAL A 459 -16.40 -0.54 3.39
N ASN A 460 -16.53 -0.61 4.72
CA ASN A 460 -17.83 -0.58 5.39
C ASN A 460 -18.51 0.79 5.27
N SER A 461 -17.75 1.87 5.30
CA SER A 461 -18.26 3.23 5.10
C SER A 461 -18.91 3.38 3.72
N ARG A 462 -18.24 2.87 2.68
CA ARG A 462 -18.74 2.88 1.30
C ARG A 462 -20.01 2.02 1.14
N ARG A 463 -20.01 0.81 1.72
CA ARG A 463 -21.20 -0.04 1.73
C ARG A 463 -22.41 0.68 2.33
N ARG A 464 -22.25 1.32 3.49
CA ARG A 464 -23.32 2.04 4.19
C ARG A 464 -23.83 3.22 3.38
N ALA A 465 -22.92 4.02 2.82
CA ALA A 465 -23.28 5.16 1.97
C ALA A 465 -24.05 4.70 0.71
N LYS A 466 -23.63 3.59 0.07
CA LYS A 466 -24.31 3.00 -1.08
C LYS A 466 -25.73 2.54 -0.74
N LEU A 467 -25.91 1.85 0.39
CA LEU A 467 -27.23 1.40 0.86
C LEU A 467 -28.14 2.58 1.19
N ALA A 468 -27.64 3.62 1.84
CA ALA A 468 -28.40 4.81 2.19
C ALA A 468 -28.86 5.62 0.94
N THR A 469 -28.15 5.52 -0.18
CA THR A 469 -28.53 6.17 -1.44
C THR A 469 -29.47 5.31 -2.31
N ALA A 470 -29.42 3.98 -2.18
CA ALA A 470 -30.27 3.05 -2.93
C ALA A 470 -31.69 2.92 -2.34
N SER A 471 -31.88 3.28 -1.08
CA SER A 471 -33.19 3.22 -0.37
C SER A 471 -34.07 4.47 -0.57
N ARG A 472 -33.69 5.34 -1.48
CA ARG A 472 -34.40 6.55 -1.91
C ARG A 472 -34.83 6.45 -3.36
#